data_a20837e0100e0974fbcd1c0bc480b129
#
_entry.id   a20837e0100e0974fbcd1c0bc480b129
#
_cell.length_a   1.000
_cell.length_b   1.000
_cell.length_c   1.000
_cell.angle_alpha   90.00
_cell.angle_beta   90.00
_cell.angle_gamma   90.00
#
_symmetry.space_group_name_H-M   'P 1'
#
loop_
_entity.id
_entity.type
_entity.pdbx_description
1 polymer ?
#
loop_
_entity_poly.entity_id
_entity_poly.type
_entity_poly.pdbx_seq_one_letter_code
_entity_poly.pdbx_strand_id
1 'polypeptide(L)'
;KRNKINLQNSTLYITHKFSTYSAILIALVLGSIIVGTVIGNILVCVAVFLVRKLRRPCNYLLVSLAVSDLCVALLVMPMALLYEISGNWSFGTIMCDLWVSFDVLSCTASILNLCMISVDRHRFCAITKPLKYGVKRTPRRMIVYVSLVWLGAACISLPPLLIMGNEHTYSETGPSHCVVCQNFFYQIYATLGSFYIPLFVM
;
A
#
# COMPACT_ATOMS: atom_id res chain seq x y z
N LYS A 1 4.86 -2.42 53.12
CA LYS A 1 4.75 -3.41 52.03
C LYS A 1 3.37 -3.37 51.35
N ARG A 2 2.26 -3.35 52.11
CA ARG A 2 0.88 -3.34 51.54
C ARG A 2 0.61 -2.11 50.68
N ASN A 3 1.04 -0.90 51.04
CA ASN A 3 0.84 0.31 50.26
C ASN A 3 1.61 0.32 48.91
N LYS A 4 2.82 -0.27 48.87
CA LYS A 4 3.57 -0.41 47.60
C LYS A 4 2.87 -1.36 46.63
N ILE A 5 2.33 -2.47 47.12
CA ILE A 5 1.59 -3.45 46.28
C ILE A 5 0.31 -2.81 45.71
N ASN A 6 -0.43 -2.06 46.52
CA ASN A 6 -1.64 -1.40 46.07
C ASN A 6 -1.35 -0.31 45.03
N LEU A 7 -0.26 0.44 45.19
CA LEU A 7 0.15 1.44 44.23
C LEU A 7 0.57 0.82 42.90
N GLN A 8 1.33 -0.28 42.98
CA GLN A 8 1.79 -1.03 41.78
C GLN A 8 0.62 -1.67 41.02
N ASN A 9 -0.38 -2.21 41.71
CA ASN A 9 -1.59 -2.75 41.10
C ASN A 9 -2.45 -1.64 40.48
N SER A 10 -2.57 -0.48 41.12
CA SER A 10 -3.30 0.67 40.57
C SER A 10 -2.63 1.22 39.32
N THR A 11 -1.30 1.34 39.32
CA THR A 11 -0.54 1.80 38.16
C THR A 11 -0.67 0.80 37.00
N LEU A 12 -0.57 -0.50 37.25
CA LEU A 12 -0.75 -1.55 36.24
C LEU A 12 -2.16 -1.52 35.62
N TYR A 13 -3.19 -1.33 36.46
CA TYR A 13 -4.58 -1.24 36.03
C TYR A 13 -4.82 0.00 35.14
N ILE A 14 -4.28 1.15 35.54
CA ILE A 14 -4.39 2.40 34.77
C ILE A 14 -3.67 2.24 33.41
N THR A 15 -2.47 1.68 33.40
CA THR A 15 -1.70 1.46 32.17
C THR A 15 -2.43 0.50 31.22
N HIS A 16 -2.98 -0.59 31.75
CA HIS A 16 -3.76 -1.55 30.95
C HIS A 16 -5.04 -0.90 30.38
N LYS A 17 -5.75 -0.10 31.19
CA LYS A 17 -6.96 0.59 30.75
C LYS A 17 -6.66 1.64 29.68
N PHE A 18 -5.57 2.41 29.82
CA PHE A 18 -5.13 3.38 28.82
C PHE A 18 -4.72 2.69 27.52
N SER A 19 -4.00 1.57 27.60
CA SER A 19 -3.65 0.75 26.44
C SER A 19 -4.88 0.22 25.68
N THR A 20 -5.92 -0.19 26.41
CA THR A 20 -7.18 -0.68 25.80
C THR A 20 -7.94 0.45 25.08
N TYR A 21 -8.04 1.64 25.67
CA TYR A 21 -8.68 2.77 25.00
C TYR A 21 -7.93 3.22 23.76
N SER A 22 -6.60 3.25 23.78
CA SER A 22 -5.80 3.58 22.60
C SER A 22 -5.97 2.54 21.49
N ALA A 23 -6.00 1.25 21.82
CA ALA A 23 -6.25 0.18 20.87
C ALA A 23 -7.62 0.30 20.20
N ILE A 24 -8.68 0.60 20.96
CA ILE A 24 -10.03 0.81 20.43
C ILE A 24 -10.06 2.04 19.51
N LEU A 25 -9.42 3.14 19.91
CA LEU A 25 -9.35 4.36 19.09
C LEU A 25 -8.63 4.10 17.77
N ILE A 26 -7.48 3.42 17.81
CA ILE A 26 -6.72 3.02 16.62
C ILE A 26 -7.59 2.14 15.72
N ALA A 27 -8.27 1.15 16.27
CA ALA A 27 -9.15 0.25 15.53
C ALA A 27 -10.29 0.99 14.83
N LEU A 28 -10.92 1.96 15.51
CA LEU A 28 -12.00 2.76 14.93
C LEU A 28 -11.49 3.68 13.82
N VAL A 29 -10.36 4.36 14.03
CA VAL A 29 -9.78 5.26 13.02
C VAL A 29 -9.33 4.47 11.79
N LEU A 30 -8.51 3.43 11.98
CA LEU A 30 -8.04 2.59 10.86
C LEU A 30 -9.20 1.88 10.16
N GLY A 31 -10.16 1.34 10.91
CA GLY A 31 -11.35 0.71 10.35
C GLY A 31 -12.17 1.67 9.48
N SER A 32 -12.35 2.92 9.92
CA SER A 32 -13.05 3.93 9.12
C SER A 32 -12.30 4.30 7.83
N ILE A 33 -10.96 4.36 7.89
CA ILE A 33 -10.11 4.59 6.71
C ILE A 33 -10.23 3.43 5.72
N ILE A 34 -10.17 2.18 6.20
CA ILE A 34 -10.34 0.98 5.35
C ILE A 34 -11.68 1.02 4.62
N VAL A 35 -12.78 1.23 5.35
CA VAL A 35 -14.12 1.29 4.77
C VAL A 35 -14.23 2.42 3.75
N GLY A 36 -13.75 3.62 4.07
CA GLY A 36 -13.74 4.77 3.16
C GLY A 36 -12.94 4.50 1.90
N THR A 37 -11.76 3.90 2.02
CA THR A 37 -10.90 3.53 0.88
C THR A 37 -11.58 2.49 -0.01
N VAL A 38 -12.17 1.45 0.57
CA VAL A 38 -12.88 0.40 -0.20
C VAL A 38 -14.06 1.00 -0.96
N ILE A 39 -14.92 1.76 -0.29
CA ILE A 39 -16.08 2.37 -0.93
C ILE A 39 -15.65 3.34 -2.03
N GLY A 40 -14.68 4.22 -1.76
CA GLY A 40 -14.19 5.20 -2.73
C GLY A 40 -13.65 4.55 -4.00
N ASN A 41 -12.79 3.53 -3.86
CA ASN A 41 -12.17 2.86 -4.99
C ASN A 41 -13.14 1.95 -5.76
N ILE A 42 -14.09 1.30 -5.09
CA ILE A 42 -15.20 0.60 -5.76
C ILE A 42 -16.03 1.60 -6.60
N LEU A 43 -16.38 2.76 -6.05
CA LEU A 43 -17.13 3.78 -6.78
C LEU A 43 -16.37 4.27 -8.01
N VAL A 44 -15.04 4.46 -7.93
CA VAL A 44 -14.21 4.80 -9.11
C VAL A 44 -14.30 3.72 -10.17
N CYS A 45 -14.13 2.46 -9.81
CA CYS A 45 -14.25 1.34 -10.76
C CYS A 45 -15.65 1.31 -11.40
N VAL A 46 -16.70 1.36 -10.60
CA VAL A 46 -18.11 1.34 -11.06
C VAL A 46 -18.38 2.53 -11.99
N ALA A 47 -17.94 3.74 -11.63
CA ALA A 47 -18.13 4.93 -12.46
C ALA A 47 -17.46 4.79 -13.83
N VAL A 48 -16.23 4.26 -13.90
CA VAL A 48 -15.54 4.06 -15.19
C VAL A 48 -16.23 3.01 -16.03
N PHE A 49 -16.80 1.95 -15.46
CA PHE A 49 -17.50 0.90 -16.20
C PHE A 49 -18.92 1.27 -16.61
N LEU A 50 -19.68 1.99 -15.77
CA LEU A 50 -21.07 2.35 -16.05
C LEU A 50 -21.21 3.58 -16.93
N VAL A 51 -20.39 4.61 -16.71
CA VAL A 51 -20.53 5.89 -17.42
C VAL A 51 -19.80 5.81 -18.76
N ARG A 52 -20.53 5.71 -19.86
CA ARG A 52 -19.98 5.64 -21.24
C ARG A 52 -18.98 6.75 -21.55
N LYS A 53 -19.20 7.97 -21.01
CA LYS A 53 -18.29 9.12 -21.17
C LYS A 53 -16.92 8.90 -20.52
N LEU A 54 -16.86 8.07 -19.46
CA LEU A 54 -15.64 7.74 -18.71
C LEU A 54 -14.93 6.47 -19.24
N ARG A 55 -15.51 5.74 -20.18
CA ARG A 55 -14.86 4.59 -20.85
C ARG A 55 -13.76 5.01 -21.84
N ARG A 56 -13.06 6.11 -21.56
CA ARG A 56 -11.92 6.53 -22.37
C ARG A 56 -10.68 5.73 -21.98
N PRO A 57 -9.78 5.41 -22.94
CA PRO A 57 -8.59 4.61 -22.64
C PRO A 57 -7.72 5.19 -21.53
N CYS A 58 -7.66 6.51 -21.38
CA CYS A 58 -6.88 7.17 -20.32
C CYS A 58 -7.37 6.83 -18.90
N ASN A 59 -8.62 6.40 -18.73
CA ASN A 59 -9.17 6.05 -17.43
C ASN A 59 -8.79 4.63 -16.98
N TYR A 60 -8.14 3.82 -17.81
CA TYR A 60 -7.61 2.52 -17.38
C TYR A 60 -6.53 2.65 -16.33
N LEU A 61 -5.72 3.71 -16.37
CA LEU A 61 -4.77 4.01 -15.29
C LEU A 61 -5.46 4.34 -13.96
N LEU A 62 -6.62 5.04 -14.01
CA LEU A 62 -7.42 5.29 -12.80
C LEU A 62 -8.01 4.00 -12.22
N VAL A 63 -8.46 3.08 -13.09
CA VAL A 63 -8.92 1.75 -12.62
C VAL A 63 -7.77 0.96 -12.03
N SER A 64 -6.59 0.97 -12.67
CA SER A 64 -5.39 0.33 -12.15
C SER A 64 -4.98 0.88 -10.77
N LEU A 65 -5.05 2.20 -10.59
CA LEU A 65 -4.84 2.86 -9.31
C LEU A 65 -5.86 2.39 -8.26
N ALA A 66 -7.15 2.42 -8.61
CA ALA A 66 -8.21 1.96 -7.71
C ALA A 66 -8.05 0.48 -7.31
N VAL A 67 -7.58 -0.38 -8.23
CA VAL A 67 -7.28 -1.80 -7.93
C VAL A 67 -6.11 -1.92 -6.95
N SER A 68 -5.00 -1.20 -7.16
CA SER A 68 -3.87 -1.24 -6.21
C SER A 68 -4.29 -0.75 -4.81
N ASP A 69 -5.10 0.31 -4.72
CA ASP A 69 -5.60 0.82 -3.45
C ASP A 69 -6.59 -0.15 -2.76
N LEU A 70 -7.41 -0.87 -3.53
CA LEU A 70 -8.25 -1.96 -3.01
C LEU A 70 -7.40 -3.13 -2.49
N CYS A 71 -6.30 -3.48 -3.14
CA CYS A 71 -5.37 -4.50 -2.64
C CYS A 71 -4.80 -4.11 -1.27
N VAL A 72 -4.36 -2.85 -1.11
CA VAL A 72 -3.90 -2.33 0.19
C VAL A 72 -5.02 -2.42 1.23
N ALA A 73 -6.21 -1.88 0.91
CA ALA A 73 -7.31 -1.78 1.86
C ALA A 73 -7.89 -3.14 2.29
N LEU A 74 -7.86 -4.16 1.42
CA LEU A 74 -8.46 -5.48 1.69
C LEU A 74 -7.45 -6.52 2.18
N LEU A 75 -6.20 -6.45 1.75
CA LEU A 75 -5.19 -7.46 2.07
C LEU A 75 -4.18 -6.96 3.11
N VAL A 76 -3.69 -5.73 2.96
CA VAL A 76 -2.60 -5.22 3.81
C VAL A 76 -3.12 -4.60 5.10
N MET A 77 -4.08 -3.67 5.00
CA MET A 77 -4.55 -2.92 6.17
C MET A 77 -5.25 -3.76 7.24
N PRO A 78 -6.11 -4.76 6.93
CA PRO A 78 -6.71 -5.59 7.97
C PRO A 78 -5.69 -6.43 8.72
N MET A 79 -4.66 -6.94 8.02
CA MET A 79 -3.57 -7.69 8.66
C MET A 79 -2.72 -6.78 9.55
N ALA A 80 -2.42 -5.55 9.07
CA ALA A 80 -1.72 -4.54 9.86
C ALA A 80 -2.50 -4.19 11.14
N LEU A 81 -3.81 -4.01 11.03
CA LEU A 81 -4.68 -3.71 12.17
C LEU A 81 -4.68 -4.85 13.20
N LEU A 82 -4.79 -6.10 12.75
CA LEU A 82 -4.73 -7.27 13.62
C LEU A 82 -3.36 -7.38 14.30
N TYR A 83 -2.27 -7.13 13.58
CA TYR A 83 -0.92 -7.14 14.13
C TYR A 83 -0.72 -6.04 15.18
N GLU A 84 -1.21 -4.83 14.92
CA GLU A 84 -1.11 -3.70 15.86
C GLU A 84 -1.88 -3.97 17.17
N ILE A 85 -3.09 -4.53 17.07
CA ILE A 85 -3.91 -4.85 18.25
C ILE A 85 -3.32 -6.02 19.04
N SER A 86 -2.82 -7.05 18.34
CA SER A 86 -2.27 -8.26 18.98
C SER A 86 -0.90 -8.04 19.58
N GLY A 87 -0.13 -7.05 19.08
CA GLY A 87 1.26 -6.82 19.46
C GLY A 87 2.22 -7.98 19.11
N ASN A 88 1.73 -8.98 18.37
CA ASN A 88 2.45 -10.19 18.03
C ASN A 88 2.02 -10.73 16.67
N TRP A 89 2.97 -11.19 15.85
CA TRP A 89 2.68 -11.79 14.55
C TRP A 89 2.40 -13.30 14.71
N SER A 90 1.14 -13.69 14.55
CA SER A 90 0.68 -15.08 14.75
C SER A 90 0.45 -15.87 13.47
N PHE A 91 0.66 -15.25 12.28
CA PHE A 91 0.26 -15.85 11.00
C PHE A 91 1.35 -16.66 10.30
N GLY A 92 2.51 -16.82 10.92
CA GLY A 92 3.64 -17.58 10.37
C GLY A 92 4.48 -16.79 9.35
N THR A 93 5.59 -17.41 8.90
CA THR A 93 6.60 -16.78 8.02
C THR A 93 6.07 -16.50 6.64
N ILE A 94 5.44 -17.49 6.01
CA ILE A 94 4.94 -17.39 4.63
C ILE A 94 3.94 -16.24 4.52
N MET A 95 3.06 -16.09 5.52
CA MET A 95 2.07 -15.01 5.52
C MET A 95 2.71 -13.65 5.75
N CYS A 96 3.79 -13.57 6.55
CA CYS A 96 4.59 -12.37 6.70
C CYS A 96 5.22 -11.96 5.36
N ASP A 97 5.86 -12.88 4.66
CA ASP A 97 6.50 -12.64 3.37
C ASP A 97 5.50 -12.14 2.33
N LEU A 98 4.35 -12.79 2.25
CA LEU A 98 3.29 -12.38 1.33
C LEU A 98 2.74 -11.00 1.70
N TRP A 99 2.45 -10.76 2.98
CA TRP A 99 1.91 -9.49 3.45
C TRP A 99 2.83 -8.31 3.15
N VAL A 100 4.12 -8.43 3.50
CA VAL A 100 5.13 -7.41 3.22
C VAL A 100 5.30 -7.20 1.71
N SER A 101 5.34 -8.28 0.93
CA SER A 101 5.49 -8.19 -0.53
C SER A 101 4.28 -7.53 -1.20
N PHE A 102 3.07 -7.85 -0.76
CA PHE A 102 1.85 -7.19 -1.26
C PHE A 102 1.77 -5.72 -0.86
N ASP A 103 2.25 -5.35 0.33
CA ASP A 103 2.31 -3.97 0.76
C ASP A 103 3.23 -3.15 -0.16
N VAL A 104 4.48 -3.58 -0.29
CA VAL A 104 5.46 -2.91 -1.16
C VAL A 104 5.00 -2.87 -2.62
N LEU A 105 4.45 -3.99 -3.13
CA LEU A 105 3.94 -4.09 -4.50
C LEU A 105 2.81 -3.07 -4.75
N SER A 106 1.79 -3.08 -3.91
CA SER A 106 0.60 -2.26 -4.10
C SER A 106 0.89 -0.78 -3.90
N CYS A 107 1.67 -0.41 -2.89
CA CYS A 107 2.10 0.96 -2.66
C CYS A 107 2.95 1.49 -3.83
N THR A 108 3.91 0.70 -4.31
CA THR A 108 4.73 1.08 -5.47
C THR A 108 3.88 1.20 -6.73
N ALA A 109 2.95 0.28 -6.97
CA ALA A 109 2.04 0.34 -8.11
C ALA A 109 1.17 1.61 -8.07
N SER A 110 0.67 2.02 -6.90
CA SER A 110 -0.12 3.25 -6.74
C SER A 110 0.72 4.49 -7.09
N ILE A 111 1.96 4.59 -6.61
CA ILE A 111 2.86 5.71 -6.92
C ILE A 111 3.19 5.74 -8.43
N LEU A 112 3.52 4.60 -9.04
CA LEU A 112 3.80 4.51 -10.46
C LEU A 112 2.57 4.82 -11.33
N ASN A 113 1.36 4.42 -10.91
CA ASN A 113 0.12 4.80 -11.59
C ASN A 113 -0.07 6.32 -11.58
N LEU A 114 0.15 6.99 -10.44
CA LEU A 114 0.07 8.45 -10.35
C LEU A 114 1.10 9.13 -11.26
N CYS A 115 2.34 8.63 -11.29
CA CYS A 115 3.38 9.09 -12.19
C CYS A 115 2.94 8.97 -13.66
N MET A 116 2.44 7.82 -14.07
CA MET A 116 1.98 7.60 -15.47
C MET A 116 0.78 8.47 -15.83
N ILE A 117 -0.14 8.72 -14.89
CA ILE A 117 -1.27 9.66 -15.09
C ILE A 117 -0.73 11.07 -15.31
N SER A 118 0.24 11.52 -14.53
CA SER A 118 0.86 12.84 -14.65
C SER A 118 1.59 13.00 -15.97
N VAL A 119 2.39 12.02 -16.38
CA VAL A 119 3.08 12.00 -17.68
C VAL A 119 2.09 12.02 -18.85
N ASP A 120 1.01 11.24 -18.78
CA ASP A 120 -0.04 11.25 -19.82
C ASP A 120 -0.72 12.63 -19.92
N ARG A 121 -1.00 13.26 -18.78
CA ARG A 121 -1.56 14.63 -18.75
C ARG A 121 -0.58 15.67 -19.29
N HIS A 122 0.70 15.62 -18.89
CA HIS A 122 1.72 16.55 -19.37
C HIS A 122 1.92 16.45 -20.89
N ARG A 123 1.99 15.24 -21.43
CA ARG A 123 2.02 15.01 -22.87
C ARG A 123 0.80 15.58 -23.60
N PHE A 124 -0.38 15.46 -22.98
CA PHE A 124 -1.60 16.04 -23.55
C PHE A 124 -1.54 17.57 -23.60
N CYS A 125 -1.07 18.24 -22.55
CA CYS A 125 -0.91 19.70 -22.51
C CYS A 125 0.17 20.18 -23.48
N ALA A 126 1.29 19.48 -23.62
CA ALA A 126 2.39 19.86 -24.49
C ALA A 126 2.05 19.72 -25.99
N ILE A 127 1.14 18.81 -26.35
CA ILE A 127 0.71 18.56 -27.75
C ILE A 127 -0.49 19.43 -28.12
N THR A 128 -1.06 20.21 -27.22
CA THR A 128 -2.20 21.10 -27.49
C THR A 128 -1.80 22.40 -28.25
N LYS A 129 -1.01 22.26 -29.32
CA LYS A 129 -1.20 23.14 -30.50
C LYS A 129 -2.35 22.53 -31.28
N PRO A 130 -3.51 23.24 -31.41
CA PRO A 130 -4.79 22.59 -31.72
C PRO A 130 -4.99 22.19 -33.20
N LEU A 131 -3.96 22.09 -33.99
CA LEU A 131 -4.12 22.07 -35.44
C LEU A 131 -3.38 20.94 -36.17
N LYS A 132 -3.26 19.72 -35.77
CA LYS A 132 -3.03 18.73 -36.84
C LYS A 132 -3.00 17.25 -36.54
N TYR A 133 -2.86 16.81 -35.32
CA TYR A 133 -2.92 15.35 -35.06
C TYR A 133 -3.70 15.10 -33.78
N GLY A 134 -4.95 14.71 -33.93
CA GLY A 134 -5.62 13.95 -32.88
C GLY A 134 -4.77 12.73 -32.56
N VAL A 135 -3.87 12.85 -31.60
CA VAL A 135 -3.12 11.71 -31.08
C VAL A 135 -4.18 10.74 -30.57
N LYS A 136 -4.54 9.75 -31.41
CA LYS A 136 -5.46 8.68 -31.07
C LYS A 136 -4.89 8.01 -29.84
N ARG A 137 -5.46 8.29 -28.67
CA ARG A 137 -5.21 7.52 -27.44
C ARG A 137 -5.69 6.11 -27.71
N THR A 138 -4.79 5.28 -28.20
CA THR A 138 -5.10 3.89 -28.52
C THR A 138 -5.17 3.10 -27.21
N PRO A 139 -6.18 2.26 -27.00
CA PRO A 139 -6.29 1.43 -25.79
C PRO A 139 -5.04 0.56 -25.57
N ARG A 140 -4.36 0.16 -26.65
CA ARG A 140 -3.10 -0.60 -26.57
C ARG A 140 -2.01 0.12 -25.78
N ARG A 141 -1.84 1.44 -25.96
CA ARG A 141 -0.83 2.21 -25.19
C ARG A 141 -1.14 2.25 -23.71
N MET A 142 -2.41 2.38 -23.33
CA MET A 142 -2.81 2.41 -21.93
C MET A 142 -2.60 1.05 -21.26
N ILE A 143 -2.88 -0.04 -21.97
CA ILE A 143 -2.59 -1.40 -21.48
C ILE A 143 -1.07 -1.57 -21.26
N VAL A 144 -0.24 -1.10 -22.20
CA VAL A 144 1.22 -1.14 -22.04
C VAL A 144 1.66 -0.34 -20.82
N TYR A 145 1.10 0.85 -20.57
CA TYR A 145 1.43 1.66 -19.38
C TYR A 145 1.04 0.96 -18.09
N VAL A 146 -0.17 0.39 -18.02
CA VAL A 146 -0.60 -0.41 -16.87
C VAL A 146 0.33 -1.61 -16.66
N SER A 147 0.68 -2.33 -17.72
CA SER A 147 1.61 -3.47 -17.63
C SER A 147 2.99 -3.04 -17.13
N LEU A 148 3.52 -1.91 -17.60
CA LEU A 148 4.81 -1.38 -17.15
C LEU A 148 4.78 -0.97 -15.66
N VAL A 149 3.67 -0.41 -15.19
CA VAL A 149 3.47 -0.08 -13.77
C VAL A 149 3.56 -1.33 -12.90
N TRP A 150 2.80 -2.38 -13.23
CA TRP A 150 2.78 -3.61 -12.43
C TRP A 150 4.09 -4.41 -12.52
N LEU A 151 4.73 -4.44 -13.70
CA LEU A 151 6.05 -5.04 -13.86
C LEU A 151 7.12 -4.26 -13.08
N GLY A 152 7.10 -2.92 -13.13
CA GLY A 152 8.00 -2.09 -12.36
C GLY A 152 7.82 -2.27 -10.86
N ALA A 153 6.58 -2.30 -10.37
CA ALA A 153 6.27 -2.57 -8.98
C ALA A 153 6.75 -3.96 -8.53
N ALA A 154 6.54 -4.98 -9.37
CA ALA A 154 7.02 -6.34 -9.10
C ALA A 154 8.56 -6.42 -9.06
N CYS A 155 9.25 -5.75 -9.97
CA CYS A 155 10.72 -5.69 -9.96
C CYS A 155 11.29 -5.04 -8.68
N ILE A 156 10.53 -4.18 -8.00
CA ILE A 156 10.96 -3.56 -6.75
C ILE A 156 10.59 -4.43 -5.55
N SER A 157 9.41 -5.06 -5.55
CA SER A 157 8.89 -5.80 -4.38
C SER A 157 9.39 -7.25 -4.28
N LEU A 158 9.68 -7.93 -5.41
CA LEU A 158 10.04 -9.34 -5.42
C LEU A 158 11.50 -9.68 -5.06
N PRO A 159 12.52 -8.85 -5.36
CA PRO A 159 13.91 -9.20 -5.09
C PRO A 159 14.20 -9.60 -3.64
N PRO A 160 13.70 -8.91 -2.59
CA PRO A 160 13.96 -9.31 -1.22
C PRO A 160 13.30 -10.65 -0.89
N LEU A 161 12.11 -10.91 -1.41
CA LEU A 161 11.41 -12.18 -1.20
C LEU A 161 12.18 -13.36 -1.80
N LEU A 162 12.78 -13.18 -2.99
CA LEU A 162 13.45 -14.25 -3.72
C LEU A 162 14.90 -14.48 -3.28
N ILE A 163 15.61 -13.44 -2.83
CA ILE A 163 17.05 -13.48 -2.59
C ILE A 163 17.40 -13.53 -1.10
N MET A 164 16.68 -12.77 -0.27
CA MET A 164 17.03 -12.57 1.13
C MET A 164 15.98 -13.10 2.12
N GLY A 165 14.72 -13.23 1.68
CA GLY A 165 13.59 -13.41 2.58
C GLY A 165 13.36 -12.15 3.45
N ASN A 166 12.20 -12.04 4.07
CA ASN A 166 11.97 -11.00 5.08
C ASN A 166 12.57 -11.43 6.43
N GLU A 167 12.95 -10.45 7.25
CA GLU A 167 13.48 -10.75 8.57
C GLU A 167 12.35 -11.20 9.50
N HIS A 168 12.44 -12.47 9.93
CA HIS A 168 11.53 -13.06 10.90
C HIS A 168 12.25 -13.19 12.22
N THR A 169 11.88 -12.42 13.21
CA THR A 169 12.37 -12.63 14.56
C THR A 169 11.47 -13.62 15.27
N TYR A 170 11.83 -14.90 15.24
CA TYR A 170 11.27 -15.91 16.13
C TYR A 170 12.00 -15.83 17.45
N SER A 171 11.30 -15.41 18.47
CA SER A 171 11.78 -15.58 19.85
C SER A 171 11.07 -16.78 20.47
N GLU A 172 11.81 -17.76 20.88
CA GLU A 172 11.25 -18.90 21.66
C GLU A 172 10.59 -18.45 22.97
N THR A 173 10.87 -17.22 23.42
CA THR A 173 10.39 -16.66 24.70
C THR A 173 9.79 -15.26 24.59
N GLY A 174 9.66 -14.67 23.39
CA GLY A 174 9.16 -13.30 23.19
C GLY A 174 8.20 -13.15 21.99
N PRO A 175 7.64 -11.95 21.80
CA PRO A 175 6.73 -11.68 20.70
C PRO A 175 7.45 -11.85 19.35
N SER A 176 6.81 -12.55 18.42
CA SER A 176 7.29 -12.65 17.05
C SER A 176 6.96 -11.38 16.27
N HIS A 177 7.92 -10.85 15.53
CA HIS A 177 7.78 -9.66 14.73
C HIS A 177 7.92 -9.98 13.24
N CYS A 178 7.10 -9.32 12.44
CA CYS A 178 7.17 -9.35 10.99
C CYS A 178 7.55 -7.96 10.49
N VAL A 179 8.71 -7.82 9.90
CA VAL A 179 9.22 -6.54 9.39
C VAL A 179 9.81 -6.71 8.00
N VAL A 180 9.79 -5.62 7.24
CA VAL A 180 10.46 -5.56 5.92
C VAL A 180 11.96 -5.80 6.10
N CYS A 181 12.58 -6.45 5.13
CA CYS A 181 14.03 -6.69 5.10
C CYS A 181 14.82 -5.41 5.44
N GLN A 182 15.61 -5.47 6.51
CA GLN A 182 16.39 -4.35 7.05
C GLN A 182 17.72 -4.12 6.31
N ASN A 183 17.95 -4.85 5.21
CA ASN A 183 19.19 -4.67 4.43
C ASN A 183 19.28 -3.27 3.84
N PHE A 184 20.34 -2.55 4.18
CA PHE A 184 20.56 -1.16 3.78
C PHE A 184 20.53 -0.96 2.25
N PHE A 185 21.13 -1.85 1.49
CA PHE A 185 21.14 -1.76 0.02
C PHE A 185 19.76 -1.95 -0.58
N TYR A 186 18.95 -2.87 -0.02
CA TYR A 186 17.58 -3.06 -0.46
C TYR A 186 16.71 -1.84 -0.13
N GLN A 187 16.83 -1.27 1.06
CA GLN A 187 16.05 -0.09 1.44
C GLN A 187 16.35 1.11 0.52
N ILE A 188 17.63 1.33 0.17
CA ILE A 188 18.00 2.37 -0.82
C ILE A 188 17.38 2.05 -2.18
N TYR A 189 17.54 0.80 -2.66
CA TYR A 189 16.99 0.38 -3.95
C TYR A 189 15.47 0.56 -4.01
N ALA A 190 14.75 0.07 -3.02
CA ALA A 190 13.29 0.16 -2.94
C ALA A 190 12.83 1.63 -2.86
N THR A 191 13.48 2.46 -2.04
CA THR A 191 13.13 3.88 -1.88
C THR A 191 13.42 4.68 -3.15
N LEU A 192 14.56 4.46 -3.80
CA LEU A 192 14.88 5.10 -5.06
C LEU A 192 13.90 4.69 -6.16
N GLY A 193 13.63 3.39 -6.28
CA GLY A 193 12.76 2.84 -7.33
C GLY A 193 11.29 3.23 -7.16
N SER A 194 10.75 3.12 -5.95
CA SER A 194 9.34 3.35 -5.70
C SER A 194 8.96 4.83 -5.54
N PHE A 195 9.87 5.66 -5.05
CA PHE A 195 9.55 7.05 -4.71
C PHE A 195 10.36 8.08 -5.52
N TYR A 196 11.69 8.03 -5.48
CA TYR A 196 12.51 9.09 -6.09
C TYR A 196 12.48 9.09 -7.62
N ILE A 197 12.57 7.92 -8.27
CA ILE A 197 12.52 7.86 -9.74
C ILE A 197 11.15 8.35 -10.27
N PRO A 198 9.99 7.90 -9.77
CA PRO A 198 8.70 8.45 -10.19
C PRO A 198 8.57 9.94 -9.93
N LEU A 199 9.03 10.42 -8.77
CA LEU A 199 8.98 11.84 -8.41
C LEU A 199 9.81 12.71 -9.38
N PHE A 200 10.98 12.22 -9.78
CA PHE A 200 11.84 12.96 -10.71
C PHE A 200 11.28 12.99 -12.15
N VAL A 201 10.48 12.01 -12.52
CA VAL A 201 9.83 11.92 -13.83
C VAL A 201 8.55 12.77 -13.91
N MET A 202 7.90 13.05 -12.77
CA MET A 202 6.70 13.90 -12.68
C MET A 202 7.02 15.37 -12.86
#